data_8d507b065e1d65a8397a2bda98e5dd4c
#
_entry.id   8d507b065e1d65a8397a2bda98e5dd4c
#
_cell.length_a   1.000
_cell.length_b   1.000
_cell.length_c   1.000
_cell.angle_alpha   90.00
_cell.angle_beta   90.00
_cell.angle_gamma   90.00
#
_symmetry.space_group_name_H-M   'P 1'
#
loop_
_entity.id
_entity.type
_entity.pdbx_description
1 polymer ?
#
loop_
_entity_poly.entity_id
_entity_poly.type
_entity_poly.pdbx_seq_one_letter_code
_entity_poly.pdbx_strand_id
1 'polypeptide(L)'
;MLRAFCKTSAVVDEAGQILGIFTDGDLRRLIEKGVDVLPLKAKDVMRLQPTTIYQDALAAEAAQLMENLRITCLLVVDKDHRLCGALNSNDLMRAKVI
;
A
#
# COMPACT_ATOMS: atom_id res chain seq x y z
N MET A 1 -6.77 12.15 -3.32
CA MET A 1 -5.75 11.99 -4.38
C MET A 1 -5.22 10.56 -4.38
N LEU A 2 -5.05 9.97 -5.55
CA LEU A 2 -4.50 8.63 -5.69
C LEU A 2 -3.01 8.68 -6.02
N ARG A 3 -2.24 7.82 -5.37
CA ARG A 3 -0.83 7.59 -5.67
C ARG A 3 -0.64 6.12 -6.00
N ALA A 4 -0.27 5.81 -7.23
CA ALA A 4 -0.16 4.43 -7.71
C ALA A 4 1.28 3.91 -7.60
N PHE A 5 1.44 2.70 -7.05
CA PHE A 5 2.73 2.03 -6.92
C PHE A 5 2.56 0.56 -7.31
N CYS A 6 3.09 0.18 -8.48
CA CYS A 6 2.94 -1.18 -8.97
C CYS A 6 1.45 -1.57 -8.99
N LYS A 7 1.05 -2.58 -8.24
CA LYS A 7 -0.32 -3.07 -8.17
C LYS A 7 -1.10 -2.51 -6.98
N THR A 8 -0.61 -1.44 -6.39
CA THR A 8 -1.17 -0.83 -5.19
C THR A 8 -1.40 0.65 -5.42
N SER A 9 -2.55 1.15 -4.99
CA SER A 9 -2.86 2.58 -5.02
C SER A 9 -3.09 3.06 -3.59
N ALA A 10 -2.46 4.16 -3.23
CA ALA A 10 -2.68 4.81 -1.95
C ALA A 10 -3.59 6.02 -2.13
N VAL A 11 -4.53 6.18 -1.23
CA VAL A 11 -5.42 7.35 -1.19
C VAL A 11 -4.88 8.28 -0.13
N VAL A 12 -4.53 9.51 -0.54
CA VAL A 12 -3.93 10.49 0.36
C VAL A 12 -4.74 11.78 0.37
N ASP A 13 -4.66 12.52 1.47
CA ASP A 13 -5.28 13.83 1.55
C ASP A 13 -4.35 14.91 0.98
N GLU A 14 -4.77 16.17 1.08
CA GLU A 14 -4.00 17.31 0.54
C GLU A 14 -2.65 17.48 1.25
N ALA A 15 -2.55 17.05 2.50
CA ALA A 15 -1.30 17.12 3.28
C ALA A 15 -0.37 15.94 3.01
N GLY A 16 -0.79 14.96 2.20
CA GLY A 16 0.01 13.77 1.92
C GLY A 16 -0.17 12.66 2.94
N GLN A 17 -1.11 12.80 3.87
CA GLN A 17 -1.41 11.77 4.86
C GLN A 17 -2.18 10.63 4.19
N ILE A 18 -1.87 9.40 4.57
CA ILE A 18 -2.51 8.23 3.99
C ILE A 18 -3.89 8.03 4.59
N LEU A 19 -4.91 8.00 3.74
CA LEU A 19 -6.29 7.72 4.15
C LEU A 19 -6.62 6.25 4.01
N GLY A 20 -6.11 5.59 3.00
CA GLY A 20 -6.38 4.20 2.77
C GLY A 20 -5.55 3.62 1.64
N ILE A 21 -5.79 2.36 1.34
CA ILE A 21 -5.06 1.62 0.31
C ILE A 21 -6.03 0.78 -0.50
N PHE A 22 -5.75 0.64 -1.80
CA PHE A 22 -6.53 -0.18 -2.69
C PHE A 22 -5.58 -0.95 -3.61
N THR A 23 -5.73 -2.25 -3.67
CA THR A 23 -4.84 -3.10 -4.45
C THR A 23 -5.56 -3.71 -5.65
N ASP A 24 -4.75 -4.24 -6.59
CA ASP A 24 -5.24 -5.00 -7.73
C ASP A 24 -6.10 -6.18 -7.27
N GLY A 25 -5.70 -6.86 -6.19
CA GLY A 25 -6.48 -7.94 -5.61
C GLY A 25 -7.82 -7.49 -5.06
N ASP A 26 -7.88 -6.28 -4.50
CA ASP A 26 -9.14 -5.71 -4.01
C ASP A 26 -10.12 -5.49 -5.17
N LEU A 27 -9.62 -4.96 -6.29
CA LEU A 27 -10.44 -4.76 -7.48
C LEU A 27 -10.95 -6.09 -8.02
N ARG A 28 -10.09 -7.09 -8.10
CA ARG A 28 -10.48 -8.41 -8.58
C ARG A 28 -11.60 -9.00 -7.72
N ARG A 29 -11.50 -8.88 -6.41
CA ARG A 29 -12.53 -9.41 -5.50
C ARG A 29 -13.88 -8.72 -5.70
N LEU A 30 -13.89 -7.40 -5.95
CA LEU A 30 -15.12 -6.68 -6.23
C LEU A 30 -15.77 -7.17 -7.53
N ILE A 31 -14.99 -7.36 -8.57
CA ILE A 31 -15.48 -7.85 -9.86
C ILE A 31 -16.04 -9.28 -9.71
N GLU A 32 -15.35 -10.14 -8.96
CA GLU A 32 -15.80 -11.51 -8.74
C GLU A 32 -17.10 -11.57 -7.97
N LYS A 33 -17.38 -10.60 -7.10
CA LYS A 33 -18.64 -10.51 -6.37
C LYS A 33 -19.77 -9.91 -7.21
N GLY A 34 -19.49 -9.52 -8.45
CA GLY A 34 -20.48 -8.92 -9.32
C GLY A 34 -20.79 -7.46 -9.03
N VAL A 35 -19.92 -6.78 -8.27
CA VAL A 35 -20.11 -5.37 -7.95
C VAL A 35 -19.77 -4.51 -9.17
N ASP A 36 -20.66 -3.57 -9.51
CA ASP A 36 -20.38 -2.60 -10.56
C ASP A 36 -19.42 -1.54 -9.99
N VAL A 37 -18.19 -1.53 -10.49
CA VAL A 37 -17.14 -0.63 -9.97
C VAL A 37 -17.17 0.76 -10.60
N LEU A 38 -17.90 0.95 -11.69
CA LEU A 38 -17.87 2.22 -12.42
C LEU A 38 -18.34 3.42 -11.61
N PRO A 39 -19.42 3.34 -10.79
CA PRO A 39 -19.84 4.50 -10.00
C PRO A 39 -19.07 4.67 -8.68
N LEU A 40 -18.17 3.74 -8.33
CA LEU A 40 -17.49 3.78 -7.05
C LEU A 40 -16.33 4.76 -7.05
N LYS A 41 -16.17 5.45 -5.92
CA LYS A 41 -15.00 6.31 -5.69
C LYS A 41 -13.96 5.55 -4.91
N ALA A 42 -12.71 6.00 -4.97
CA ALA A 42 -11.62 5.36 -4.23
C ALA A 42 -11.94 5.23 -2.73
N LYS A 43 -12.54 6.25 -2.14
CA LYS A 43 -12.91 6.24 -0.71
C LYS A 43 -13.95 5.18 -0.38
N ASP A 44 -14.74 4.73 -1.36
CA ASP A 44 -15.79 3.73 -1.14
C ASP A 44 -15.21 2.31 -1.05
N VAL A 45 -14.07 2.09 -1.65
CA VAL A 45 -13.49 0.75 -1.80
C VAL A 45 -12.14 0.59 -1.10
N MET A 46 -11.52 1.68 -0.67
CA MET A 46 -10.21 1.60 -0.01
C MET A 46 -10.32 0.90 1.34
N ARG A 47 -9.26 0.20 1.70
CA ARG A 47 -9.12 -0.33 3.06
C ARG A 47 -8.47 0.73 3.93
N LEU A 48 -9.01 0.92 5.12
CA LEU A 48 -8.47 1.87 6.09
C LEU A 48 -7.30 1.25 6.85
N GLN A 49 -6.46 2.10 7.42
CA GLN A 49 -5.32 1.69 8.25
C GLN A 49 -4.35 0.76 7.51
N PRO A 50 -3.82 1.19 6.37
CA PRO A 50 -2.82 0.37 5.66
C PRO A 50 -1.57 0.23 6.51
N THR A 51 -0.86 -0.88 6.31
CA THR A 51 0.41 -1.11 6.98
C THR A 51 1.46 -0.18 6.38
N THR A 52 2.16 0.54 7.25
CA THR A 52 3.19 1.48 6.84
C THR A 52 4.50 1.19 7.57
N ILE A 53 5.59 1.74 7.03
CA ILE A 53 6.90 1.69 7.68
C ILE A 53 7.57 3.05 7.47
N TYR A 54 8.38 3.46 8.45
CA TYR A 54 9.11 4.71 8.32
C TYR A 54 10.27 4.57 7.33
N GLN A 55 10.55 5.64 6.59
CA GLN A 55 11.58 5.63 5.55
C GLN A 55 12.98 5.33 6.08
N ASP A 56 13.24 5.59 7.34
CA ASP A 56 14.54 5.33 7.97
C ASP A 56 14.62 3.98 8.69
N ALA A 57 13.57 3.15 8.60
CA ALA A 57 13.60 1.80 9.12
C ALA A 57 14.55 0.93 8.28
N LEU A 58 15.09 -0.11 8.89
CA LEU A 58 15.96 -1.03 8.18
C LEU A 58 15.17 -1.89 7.18
N ALA A 59 15.79 -2.19 6.04
CA ALA A 59 15.17 -3.07 5.04
C ALA A 59 14.82 -4.44 5.64
N ALA A 60 15.63 -4.94 6.56
CA ALA A 60 15.35 -6.19 7.25
C ALA A 60 14.07 -6.13 8.08
N GLU A 61 13.78 -4.97 8.68
CA GLU A 61 12.52 -4.77 9.41
C GLU A 61 11.33 -4.81 8.47
N ALA A 62 11.48 -4.21 7.28
CA ALA A 62 10.44 -4.25 6.26
C ALA A 62 10.16 -5.68 5.81
N ALA A 63 11.22 -6.45 5.56
CA ALA A 63 11.09 -7.84 5.14
C ALA A 63 10.38 -8.67 6.22
N GLN A 64 10.74 -8.48 7.48
CA GLN A 64 10.13 -9.20 8.59
C GLN A 64 8.64 -8.86 8.72
N LEU A 65 8.29 -7.58 8.56
CA LEU A 65 6.90 -7.13 8.64
C LEU A 65 6.06 -7.72 7.50
N MET A 66 6.61 -7.74 6.29
CA MET A 66 5.92 -8.33 5.15
C MET A 66 5.67 -9.83 5.35
N GLU A 67 6.66 -10.55 5.89
CA GLU A 67 6.53 -11.97 6.17
C GLU A 67 5.49 -12.23 7.25
N ASN A 68 5.54 -11.49 8.35
CA ASN A 68 4.61 -11.66 9.47
C ASN A 68 3.17 -11.40 9.07
N LEU A 69 2.93 -10.40 8.23
CA LEU A 69 1.59 -10.01 7.80
C LEU A 69 1.18 -10.64 6.49
N ARG A 70 2.09 -11.38 5.83
CA ARG A 70 1.86 -12.02 4.53
C ARG A 70 1.39 -11.03 3.47
N ILE A 71 2.04 -9.87 3.44
CA ILE A 71 1.79 -8.82 2.45
C ILE A 71 3.02 -8.66 1.57
N THR A 72 2.82 -8.14 0.37
CA THR A 72 3.89 -7.97 -0.60
C THR A 72 4.25 -6.52 -0.86
N CYS A 73 3.54 -5.60 -0.24
CA CYS A 73 3.77 -4.17 -0.41
C CYS A 73 3.57 -3.44 0.91
N LEU A 74 4.49 -2.53 1.22
CA LEU A 74 4.40 -1.61 2.35
C LEU A 74 4.41 -0.19 1.84
N LEU A 75 3.58 0.66 2.39
CA LEU A 75 3.67 2.09 2.15
C LEU A 75 4.75 2.67 3.07
N VAL A 76 5.57 3.54 2.52
CA VAL A 76 6.68 4.17 3.26
C VAL A 76 6.30 5.60 3.58
N VAL A 77 6.44 5.96 4.85
CA VAL A 77 6.09 7.29 5.34
C VAL A 77 7.29 7.99 5.96
N ASP A 78 7.22 9.32 5.98
CA ASP A 78 8.21 10.13 6.69
C ASP A 78 7.82 10.28 8.17
N LYS A 79 8.59 11.08 8.91
CA LYS A 79 8.35 11.30 10.34
C LYS A 79 6.99 11.95 10.65
N ASP A 80 6.39 12.60 9.67
CA ASP A 80 5.08 13.24 9.82
C ASP A 80 3.95 12.36 9.28
N HIS A 81 4.23 11.10 9.02
CA HIS A 81 3.29 10.12 8.46
C HIS A 81 2.77 10.48 7.07
N ARG A 82 3.55 11.24 6.30
CA ARG A 82 3.22 11.54 4.91
C ARG A 82 3.80 10.47 4.00
N LEU A 83 3.06 10.13 2.97
CA LEU A 83 3.48 9.12 2.01
C LEU A 83 4.74 9.56 1.25
N CYS A 84 5.81 8.77 1.36
CA CYS A 84 7.07 8.97 0.64
C CYS A 84 7.22 8.04 -0.55
N GLY A 85 6.67 6.84 -0.45
CA GLY A 85 6.82 5.83 -1.50
C GLY A 85 6.21 4.51 -1.08
N ALA A 86 6.60 3.47 -1.79
CA ALA A 86 6.16 2.12 -1.50
C ALA A 86 7.32 1.16 -1.73
N LEU A 87 7.31 0.07 -0.99
CA LEU A 87 8.33 -0.96 -1.06
C LEU A 87 7.61 -2.29 -1.28
N ASN A 88 8.01 -3.05 -2.28
CA ASN A 88 7.43 -4.36 -2.51
C ASN A 88 8.48 -5.47 -2.30
N SER A 89 8.00 -6.72 -2.21
CA SER A 89 8.88 -7.86 -1.94
C SER A 89 9.94 -8.05 -3.02
N ASN A 90 9.64 -7.69 -4.28
CA ASN A 90 10.62 -7.80 -5.36
C ASN A 90 11.79 -6.83 -5.16
N ASP A 91 11.52 -5.64 -4.63
CA ASP A 91 12.59 -4.68 -4.31
C ASP A 91 13.55 -5.27 -3.28
N LEU A 92 13.03 -5.94 -2.25
CA LEU A 92 13.84 -6.56 -1.22
C LEU A 92 14.63 -7.76 -1.76
N MET A 93 14.03 -8.55 -2.65
CA MET A 93 14.72 -9.66 -3.29
C MET A 93 15.88 -9.17 -4.17
N ARG A 94 15.66 -8.10 -4.93
CA ARG A 94 16.73 -7.52 -5.75
C ARG A 94 17.86 -6.95 -4.91
N ALA A 95 17.54 -6.41 -3.74
CA ALA A 95 18.54 -5.92 -2.80
C ALA A 95 19.16 -7.03 -1.94
N LYS A 96 18.75 -8.28 -2.15
CA LYS A 96 19.24 -9.46 -1.44
C LYS A 96 19.00 -9.40 0.07
N VAL A 97 17.88 -8.81 0.48
CA VAL A 97 17.45 -8.76 1.88
C VAL A 97 16.68 -10.02 2.25
N ILE A 98 15.96 -10.58 1.29
CA ILE A 98 15.20 -11.80 1.45
C ILE A 98 15.48 -12.76 0.31
#